data_56ca0f0541acd89e389d93f65651b50b
#
_entry.id   56ca0f0541acd89e389d93f65651b50b
#
_cell.length_a   1.000
_cell.length_b   1.000
_cell.length_c   1.000
_cell.angle_alpha   90.00
_cell.angle_beta   90.00
_cell.angle_gamma   90.00
#
_symmetry.space_group_name_H-M   'P 1'
#
loop_
_entity.id
_entity.type
_entity.pdbx_description
1 polymer ?
#
loop_
_entity_poly.entity_id
_entity_poly.type
_entity_poly.pdbx_seq_one_letter_code
_entity_poly.pdbx_strand_id
1 'polypeptide(L)'
;MLALAAVLGATKCWPAVKPDDPVLEFAVLNECVRMSQELSAEQIQQALQGITIPPQPQIMVDLQFEQYMPDPDLETIAKLISQDPGLSGALLKLVNSPHFGLSNKIGSIQRAVNLLGSRSIINLINAQSIKGEMSDETIVTLNRFWDTAQDVAMTCLTLAKRTGMQSADEAYTLGLFHDCGVPLMLKRFPNYMEVLEEAYAKADGETRVVDTENRAFNTNHSVVGYFTAKSWRLPEHLTAAIANHHNALAVFRDESSRNAQSQMKNLLAVLKMAEHICASYRVLGSQSVDHEWEVVGPLVLDYIGLSDYDFENLKQNIRELGGH
;
A
#
# COMPACT_ATOMS: atom_id res chain seq x y z
N MET A 1 -6.93 0.70 19.02
CA MET A 1 -5.68 0.25 19.69
C MET A 1 -5.91 -0.40 21.04
N LEU A 2 -6.64 0.18 21.97
CA LEU A 2 -7.02 -0.50 23.22
C LEU A 2 -7.73 -1.83 22.96
N ALA A 3 -8.55 -1.93 21.93
CA ALA A 3 -9.21 -3.17 21.53
C ALA A 3 -8.22 -4.21 20.97
N LEU A 4 -7.24 -3.79 20.17
CA LEU A 4 -6.20 -4.69 19.64
C LEU A 4 -5.26 -5.15 20.76
N ALA A 5 -4.86 -4.25 21.65
CA ALA A 5 -4.06 -4.59 22.83
C ALA A 5 -4.83 -5.49 23.81
N ALA A 6 -6.15 -5.30 23.96
CA ALA A 6 -7.02 -6.18 24.75
C ALA A 6 -7.16 -7.57 24.12
N VAL A 7 -7.26 -7.64 22.80
CA VAL A 7 -7.31 -8.87 22.00
C VAL A 7 -6.02 -9.68 22.14
N LEU A 8 -4.88 -8.98 22.24
CA LEU A 8 -3.54 -9.60 22.31
C LEU A 8 -3.16 -10.04 23.75
N GLY A 9 -4.04 -9.81 24.76
CA GLY A 9 -3.72 -10.14 26.15
C GLY A 9 -2.57 -9.32 26.75
N ALA A 10 -2.12 -8.28 26.07
CA ALA A 10 -0.97 -7.45 26.44
C ALA A 10 -1.22 -6.53 27.64
N THR A 11 -2.44 -6.50 28.19
CA THR A 11 -2.83 -5.65 29.33
C THR A 11 -2.13 -6.02 30.65
N LYS A 12 -1.42 -7.14 30.72
CA LYS A 12 -0.80 -7.61 31.99
C LYS A 12 0.66 -7.23 32.19
N CYS A 13 1.35 -6.71 31.20
CA CYS A 13 2.80 -6.47 31.27
C CYS A 13 3.23 -5.00 31.13
N TRP A 14 2.31 -4.04 31.13
CA TRP A 14 2.66 -2.63 30.86
C TRP A 14 2.41 -1.72 32.07
N PRO A 15 3.40 -0.92 32.52
CA PRO A 15 3.16 0.13 33.49
C PRO A 15 2.23 1.19 32.92
N ALA A 16 1.43 1.83 33.77
CA ALA A 16 0.44 2.85 33.42
C ALA A 16 1.09 4.00 32.62
N VAL A 17 1.02 3.90 31.28
CA VAL A 17 1.47 4.93 30.34
C VAL A 17 0.22 5.57 29.74
N LYS A 18 0.30 6.86 29.45
CA LYS A 18 -0.79 7.61 28.83
C LYS A 18 -1.22 6.96 27.50
N PRO A 19 -2.52 6.81 27.22
CA PRO A 19 -3.04 6.11 26.05
C PRO A 19 -2.67 6.74 24.70
N ASP A 20 -1.95 7.86 24.67
CA ASP A 20 -1.71 8.70 23.51
C ASP A 20 -0.21 8.82 23.14
N ASP A 21 0.65 7.86 23.53
CA ASP A 21 2.07 7.89 23.17
C ASP A 21 2.33 7.16 21.84
N PRO A 22 2.66 7.87 20.75
CA PRO A 22 2.86 7.29 19.42
C PRO A 22 4.03 6.29 19.36
N VAL A 23 5.03 6.42 20.23
CA VAL A 23 6.18 5.48 20.30
C VAL A 23 5.74 4.12 20.85
N LEU A 24 4.83 4.13 21.82
CA LEU A 24 4.26 2.91 22.40
C LEU A 24 3.37 2.18 21.40
N GLU A 25 2.64 2.91 20.61
CA GLU A 25 1.75 2.37 19.60
C GLU A 25 2.54 1.71 18.45
N PHE A 26 3.67 2.30 18.08
CA PHE A 26 4.62 1.71 17.14
C PHE A 26 5.21 0.39 17.69
N ALA A 27 5.63 0.38 18.94
CA ALA A 27 6.13 -0.84 19.60
C ALA A 27 5.05 -1.92 19.64
N VAL A 28 3.79 -1.56 19.95
CA VAL A 28 2.65 -2.49 19.95
C VAL A 28 2.33 -2.97 18.53
N LEU A 29 2.39 -2.11 17.50
CA LEU A 29 2.13 -2.53 16.12
C LEU A 29 3.24 -3.45 15.58
N ASN A 30 4.51 -3.15 15.90
CA ASN A 30 5.62 -4.04 15.55
C ASN A 30 5.58 -5.36 16.34
N GLU A 31 5.16 -5.33 17.61
CA GLU A 31 4.91 -6.53 18.38
C GLU A 31 3.72 -7.30 17.80
N CYS A 32 2.64 -6.62 17.37
CA CYS A 32 1.52 -7.22 16.65
C CYS A 32 1.95 -7.82 15.31
N VAL A 33 2.84 -7.18 14.55
CA VAL A 33 3.39 -7.72 13.29
C VAL A 33 4.27 -8.93 13.59
N ARG A 34 5.11 -8.91 14.64
CA ARG A 34 5.90 -10.06 15.10
C ARG A 34 5.01 -11.20 15.63
N MET A 35 4.00 -10.87 16.45
CA MET A 35 3.06 -11.83 17.02
C MET A 35 2.00 -12.32 16.02
N SER A 36 1.88 -11.71 14.84
CA SER A 36 0.89 -12.12 13.84
C SER A 36 1.12 -13.53 13.29
N GLN A 37 2.26 -14.13 13.52
CA GLN A 37 2.47 -15.57 13.29
C GLN A 37 1.76 -16.45 14.35
N GLU A 38 1.34 -15.86 15.47
CA GLU A 38 0.75 -16.55 16.62
C GLU A 38 -0.71 -16.12 16.89
N LEU A 39 -1.31 -15.20 16.09
CA LEU A 39 -2.69 -14.79 16.28
C LEU A 39 -3.66 -15.94 15.98
N SER A 40 -4.62 -16.15 16.90
CA SER A 40 -5.70 -17.11 16.67
C SER A 40 -6.66 -16.62 15.59
N ALA A 41 -7.41 -17.57 14.97
CA ALA A 41 -8.43 -17.22 13.98
C ALA A 41 -9.49 -16.24 14.54
N GLU A 42 -9.84 -16.35 15.83
CA GLU A 42 -10.78 -15.44 16.49
C GLU A 42 -10.20 -14.02 16.61
N GLN A 43 -8.91 -13.89 16.93
CA GLN A 43 -8.24 -12.60 17.02
C GLN A 43 -8.16 -11.89 15.67
N ILE A 44 -7.89 -12.64 14.60
CA ILE A 44 -7.92 -12.12 13.22
C ILE A 44 -9.33 -11.67 12.85
N GLN A 45 -10.35 -12.48 13.12
CA GLN A 45 -11.75 -12.13 12.87
C GLN A 45 -12.17 -10.86 13.63
N GLN A 46 -11.73 -10.73 14.87
CA GLN A 46 -12.00 -9.54 15.67
C GLN A 46 -11.30 -8.29 15.10
N ALA A 47 -10.05 -8.39 14.65
CA ALA A 47 -9.34 -7.28 13.99
C ALA A 47 -10.00 -6.87 12.68
N LEU A 48 -10.55 -7.81 11.93
CA LEU A 48 -11.22 -7.58 10.63
C LEU A 48 -12.67 -7.08 10.78
N GLN A 49 -13.28 -7.10 11.97
CA GLN A 49 -14.65 -6.60 12.19
C GLN A 49 -15.68 -7.17 11.21
N GLY A 50 -15.53 -8.44 10.84
CA GLY A 50 -16.40 -9.13 9.89
C GLY A 50 -16.11 -8.81 8.40
N ILE A 51 -15.02 -8.13 8.11
CA ILE A 51 -14.54 -7.96 6.74
C ILE A 51 -14.05 -9.32 6.21
N THR A 52 -14.55 -9.70 5.05
CA THR A 52 -14.11 -10.90 4.34
C THR A 52 -12.97 -10.53 3.39
N ILE A 53 -11.80 -11.13 3.61
CA ILE A 53 -10.69 -10.99 2.68
C ILE A 53 -10.97 -11.85 1.46
N PRO A 54 -10.93 -11.31 0.23
CA PRO A 54 -11.17 -12.09 -0.98
C PRO A 54 -10.10 -13.18 -1.12
N PRO A 55 -10.51 -14.40 -1.52
CA PRO A 55 -9.56 -15.45 -1.81
C PRO A 55 -8.68 -15.05 -3.00
N GLN A 56 -7.48 -15.62 -3.04
CA GLN A 56 -6.62 -15.44 -4.19
C GLN A 56 -7.27 -16.09 -5.43
N PRO A 57 -7.42 -15.39 -6.56
CA PRO A 57 -8.01 -15.98 -7.77
C PRO A 57 -7.21 -17.17 -8.29
N GLN A 58 -7.85 -18.13 -8.98
CA GLN A 58 -7.18 -19.31 -9.52
C GLN A 58 -6.04 -18.93 -10.47
N ILE A 59 -6.25 -17.95 -11.33
CA ILE A 59 -5.19 -17.45 -12.23
C ILE A 59 -3.94 -16.96 -11.48
N MET A 60 -4.12 -16.45 -10.25
CA MET A 60 -2.99 -16.07 -9.40
C MET A 60 -2.21 -17.28 -8.89
N VAL A 61 -2.92 -18.35 -8.54
CA VAL A 61 -2.31 -19.62 -8.12
C VAL A 61 -1.48 -20.19 -9.27
N ASP A 62 -2.05 -20.17 -10.48
CA ASP A 62 -1.39 -20.68 -11.68
C ASP A 62 -0.16 -19.85 -12.05
N LEU A 63 -0.25 -18.51 -11.97
CA LEU A 63 0.86 -17.61 -12.22
C LEU A 63 1.95 -17.68 -11.13
N GLN A 64 1.56 -17.84 -9.86
CA GLN A 64 2.53 -18.06 -8.78
C GLN A 64 3.25 -19.40 -8.97
N PHE A 65 2.52 -20.45 -9.37
CA PHE A 65 3.13 -21.73 -9.67
C PHE A 65 4.19 -21.59 -10.75
N GLU A 66 3.88 -20.90 -11.85
CA GLU A 66 4.84 -20.60 -12.92
C GLU A 66 6.05 -19.80 -12.43
N GLN A 67 5.83 -18.81 -11.56
CA GLN A 67 6.91 -17.98 -11.01
C GLN A 67 7.88 -18.77 -10.11
N TYR A 68 7.41 -19.83 -9.42
CA TYR A 68 8.26 -20.69 -8.59
C TYR A 68 9.03 -21.73 -9.37
N MET A 69 8.76 -21.87 -10.67
CA MET A 69 9.55 -22.73 -11.52
C MET A 69 11.00 -22.20 -11.61
N PRO A 70 12.01 -23.09 -11.73
CA PRO A 70 13.41 -22.67 -11.83
C PRO A 70 13.69 -21.72 -13.02
N ASP A 71 12.88 -21.78 -14.06
CA ASP A 71 12.93 -20.95 -15.27
C ASP A 71 11.50 -20.54 -15.64
N PRO A 72 10.96 -19.43 -15.08
CA PRO A 72 9.59 -19.00 -15.34
C PRO A 72 9.36 -18.68 -16.82
N ASP A 73 8.43 -19.37 -17.46
CA ASP A 73 8.08 -19.15 -18.85
C ASP A 73 7.16 -17.95 -19.04
N LEU A 74 7.71 -16.83 -19.51
CA LEU A 74 6.95 -15.62 -19.80
C LEU A 74 5.89 -15.82 -20.91
N GLU A 75 6.04 -16.83 -21.77
CA GLU A 75 5.04 -17.18 -22.78
C GLU A 75 3.80 -17.82 -22.13
N THR A 76 4.02 -18.71 -21.19
CA THR A 76 2.95 -19.31 -20.37
C THR A 76 2.21 -18.26 -19.57
N ILE A 77 2.92 -17.33 -18.91
CA ILE A 77 2.32 -16.19 -18.19
C ILE A 77 1.47 -15.34 -19.15
N ALA A 78 1.98 -15.02 -20.35
CA ALA A 78 1.21 -14.25 -21.33
C ALA A 78 -0.03 -15.00 -21.83
N LYS A 79 0.03 -16.31 -22.01
CA LYS A 79 -1.14 -17.13 -22.36
C LYS A 79 -2.21 -17.12 -21.28
N LEU A 80 -1.80 -17.27 -20.01
CA LEU A 80 -2.73 -17.20 -18.87
C LEU A 80 -3.47 -15.85 -18.82
N ILE A 81 -2.74 -14.75 -18.93
CA ILE A 81 -3.32 -13.39 -18.92
C ILE A 81 -4.25 -13.18 -20.13
N SER A 82 -3.87 -13.69 -21.30
CA SER A 82 -4.67 -13.52 -22.50
C SER A 82 -6.05 -14.20 -22.46
N GLN A 83 -6.25 -15.13 -21.52
CA GLN A 83 -7.55 -15.78 -21.30
C GLN A 83 -8.55 -14.88 -20.56
N ASP A 84 -8.08 -13.84 -19.92
CA ASP A 84 -8.92 -12.87 -19.18
C ASP A 84 -8.84 -11.49 -19.86
N PRO A 85 -9.94 -11.02 -20.49
CA PRO A 85 -9.97 -9.71 -21.15
C PRO A 85 -9.75 -8.53 -20.20
N GLY A 86 -10.21 -8.66 -18.95
CA GLY A 86 -10.03 -7.62 -17.92
C GLY A 86 -8.56 -7.45 -17.53
N LEU A 87 -7.88 -8.58 -17.28
CA LEU A 87 -6.44 -8.59 -16.99
C LEU A 87 -5.61 -8.11 -18.19
N SER A 88 -5.97 -8.57 -19.39
CA SER A 88 -5.32 -8.13 -20.64
C SER A 88 -5.44 -6.62 -20.83
N GLY A 89 -6.64 -6.08 -20.62
CA GLY A 89 -6.90 -4.65 -20.71
C GLY A 89 -6.13 -3.84 -19.66
N ALA A 90 -6.12 -4.29 -18.42
CA ALA A 90 -5.37 -3.65 -17.33
C ALA A 90 -3.86 -3.65 -17.59
N LEU A 91 -3.31 -4.78 -18.05
CA LEU A 91 -1.90 -4.90 -18.41
C LEU A 91 -1.52 -3.94 -19.53
N LEU A 92 -2.31 -3.88 -20.61
CA LEU A 92 -2.03 -2.98 -21.74
C LEU A 92 -2.20 -1.51 -21.34
N LYS A 93 -3.18 -1.17 -20.49
CA LYS A 93 -3.33 0.19 -19.96
C LYS A 93 -2.09 0.59 -19.15
N LEU A 94 -1.59 -0.31 -18.31
CA LEU A 94 -0.41 -0.07 -17.47
C LEU A 94 0.84 0.23 -18.33
N VAL A 95 1.21 -0.67 -19.23
CA VAL A 95 2.45 -0.52 -20.04
C VAL A 95 2.38 0.67 -21.00
N ASN A 96 1.19 1.07 -21.42
CA ASN A 96 0.96 2.22 -22.28
C ASN A 96 0.79 3.54 -21.52
N SER A 97 0.94 3.53 -20.21
CA SER A 97 0.91 4.75 -19.42
C SER A 97 2.14 5.64 -19.71
N PRO A 98 2.05 6.95 -19.52
CA PRO A 98 3.17 7.89 -19.78
C PRO A 98 4.45 7.55 -19.02
N HIS A 99 4.34 6.92 -17.85
CA HIS A 99 5.47 6.53 -17.00
C HIS A 99 6.46 5.57 -17.67
N PHE A 100 6.02 4.77 -18.67
CA PHE A 100 6.92 3.90 -19.43
C PHE A 100 7.65 4.61 -20.57
N GLY A 101 7.26 5.85 -20.90
CA GLY A 101 7.94 6.67 -21.91
C GLY A 101 8.02 6.02 -23.29
N LEU A 102 7.08 5.15 -23.64
CA LEU A 102 7.10 4.42 -24.89
C LEU A 102 6.70 5.33 -26.05
N SER A 103 7.55 5.39 -27.08
CA SER A 103 7.26 6.13 -28.32
C SER A 103 6.09 5.52 -29.11
N ASN A 104 5.86 4.21 -29.01
CA ASN A 104 4.74 3.51 -29.62
C ASN A 104 3.99 2.67 -28.60
N LYS A 105 2.66 2.65 -28.72
CA LYS A 105 1.82 1.83 -27.86
C LYS A 105 2.03 0.33 -28.09
N ILE A 106 2.04 -0.42 -27.01
CA ILE A 106 2.09 -1.89 -27.03
C ILE A 106 0.66 -2.42 -27.10
N GLY A 107 0.37 -3.22 -28.14
CA GLY A 107 -0.90 -3.95 -28.29
C GLY A 107 -0.78 -5.46 -28.05
N SER A 108 0.42 -5.96 -27.74
CA SER A 108 0.69 -7.39 -27.55
C SER A 108 0.88 -7.69 -26.06
N ILE A 109 0.10 -8.64 -25.54
CA ILE A 109 0.20 -9.13 -24.15
C ILE A 109 1.61 -9.71 -23.94
N GLN A 110 2.14 -10.51 -24.86
CA GLN A 110 3.49 -11.06 -24.75
C GLN A 110 4.57 -9.99 -24.58
N ARG A 111 4.47 -8.90 -25.37
CA ARG A 111 5.42 -7.78 -25.26
C ARG A 111 5.26 -7.01 -23.94
N ALA A 112 4.03 -6.87 -23.46
CA ALA A 112 3.74 -6.24 -22.17
C ALA A 112 4.30 -7.09 -21.02
N VAL A 113 4.13 -8.41 -21.06
CA VAL A 113 4.68 -9.36 -20.07
C VAL A 113 6.21 -9.29 -20.05
N ASN A 114 6.85 -9.29 -21.22
CA ASN A 114 8.31 -9.20 -21.31
C ASN A 114 8.86 -7.86 -20.77
N LEU A 115 8.08 -6.77 -20.93
CA LEU A 115 8.47 -5.45 -20.41
C LEU A 115 8.37 -5.35 -18.89
N LEU A 116 7.28 -5.90 -18.30
CA LEU A 116 6.98 -5.79 -16.88
C LEU A 116 7.66 -6.87 -16.03
N GLY A 117 7.85 -8.04 -16.60
CA GLY A 117 8.27 -9.23 -15.84
C GLY A 117 7.16 -9.85 -14.99
N SER A 118 7.36 -11.10 -14.59
CA SER A 118 6.36 -11.92 -13.88
C SER A 118 5.88 -11.30 -12.58
N ARG A 119 6.77 -10.70 -11.78
CA ARG A 119 6.45 -10.14 -10.46
C ARG A 119 5.48 -8.96 -10.54
N SER A 120 5.73 -8.00 -11.41
CA SER A 120 4.83 -6.84 -11.61
C SER A 120 3.45 -7.24 -12.11
N ILE A 121 3.39 -8.28 -12.93
CA ILE A 121 2.15 -8.84 -13.45
C ILE A 121 1.31 -9.47 -12.33
N ILE A 122 1.90 -10.26 -11.45
CA ILE A 122 1.21 -10.87 -10.31
C ILE A 122 0.58 -9.79 -9.42
N ASN A 123 1.31 -8.71 -9.17
CA ASN A 123 0.80 -7.59 -8.40
C ASN A 123 -0.39 -6.91 -9.06
N LEU A 124 -0.34 -6.69 -10.38
CA LEU A 124 -1.46 -6.14 -11.14
C LEU A 124 -2.70 -7.01 -11.03
N ILE A 125 -2.55 -8.33 -11.11
CA ILE A 125 -3.66 -9.28 -11.03
C ILE A 125 -4.27 -9.29 -9.62
N ASN A 126 -3.44 -9.24 -8.58
CA ASN A 126 -3.91 -9.12 -7.20
C ASN A 126 -4.78 -7.87 -7.00
N ALA A 127 -4.36 -6.72 -7.54
CA ALA A 127 -5.15 -5.48 -7.48
C ALA A 127 -6.50 -5.61 -8.21
N GLN A 128 -6.51 -6.25 -9.38
CA GLN A 128 -7.75 -6.49 -10.13
C GLN A 128 -8.72 -7.43 -9.39
N SER A 129 -8.20 -8.35 -8.58
CA SER A 129 -9.03 -9.30 -7.81
C SER A 129 -9.87 -8.59 -6.75
N ILE A 130 -9.33 -7.57 -6.08
CA ILE A 130 -10.11 -6.76 -5.14
C ILE A 130 -11.26 -6.09 -5.87
N LYS A 131 -11.00 -5.55 -7.06
CA LYS A 131 -12.01 -4.88 -7.88
C LYS A 131 -13.12 -5.83 -8.32
N GLY A 132 -12.78 -7.07 -8.70
CA GLY A 132 -13.74 -8.09 -9.15
C GLY A 132 -14.73 -8.56 -8.07
N GLU A 133 -14.42 -8.34 -6.78
CA GLU A 133 -15.30 -8.66 -5.65
C GLU A 133 -16.33 -7.57 -5.31
N MET A 134 -16.40 -6.50 -6.11
CA MET A 134 -17.23 -5.33 -5.84
C MET A 134 -18.39 -5.20 -6.81
N SER A 135 -19.47 -4.53 -6.36
CA SER A 135 -20.56 -4.12 -7.26
C SER A 135 -20.08 -3.00 -8.20
N ASP A 136 -20.73 -2.91 -9.37
CA ASP A 136 -20.43 -1.85 -10.35
C ASP A 136 -20.54 -0.44 -9.74
N GLU A 137 -21.50 -0.21 -8.85
CA GLU A 137 -21.68 1.07 -8.14
C GLU A 137 -20.48 1.39 -7.24
N THR A 138 -19.99 0.42 -6.50
CA THR A 138 -18.78 0.56 -5.67
C THR A 138 -17.54 0.80 -6.52
N ILE A 139 -17.43 0.13 -7.67
CA ILE A 139 -16.32 0.34 -8.62
C ILE A 139 -16.33 1.78 -9.13
N VAL A 140 -17.50 2.33 -9.49
CA VAL A 140 -17.63 3.72 -9.95
C VAL A 140 -17.23 4.70 -8.83
N THR A 141 -17.71 4.47 -7.61
CA THR A 141 -17.37 5.29 -6.45
C THR A 141 -15.85 5.32 -6.19
N LEU A 142 -15.17 4.21 -6.43
CA LEU A 142 -13.73 4.05 -6.22
C LEU A 142 -12.88 4.29 -7.48
N ASN A 143 -13.44 4.80 -8.58
CA ASN A 143 -12.64 5.01 -9.80
C ASN A 143 -11.39 5.86 -9.55
N ARG A 144 -11.54 6.98 -8.84
CA ARG A 144 -10.40 7.86 -8.50
C ARG A 144 -9.39 7.15 -7.60
N PHE A 145 -9.86 6.32 -6.67
CA PHE A 145 -9.01 5.50 -5.81
C PHE A 145 -8.12 4.56 -6.64
N TRP A 146 -8.71 3.83 -7.62
CA TRP A 146 -7.95 2.90 -8.45
C TRP A 146 -6.91 3.60 -9.32
N ASP A 147 -7.27 4.74 -9.90
CA ASP A 147 -6.35 5.54 -10.70
C ASP A 147 -5.21 6.08 -9.81
N THR A 148 -5.52 6.60 -8.61
CA THR A 148 -4.51 7.08 -7.66
C THR A 148 -3.58 5.96 -7.18
N ALA A 149 -4.10 4.79 -6.84
CA ALA A 149 -3.26 3.66 -6.43
C ALA A 149 -2.26 3.26 -7.53
N GLN A 150 -2.67 3.34 -8.81
CA GLN A 150 -1.78 3.09 -9.94
C GLN A 150 -0.75 4.20 -10.12
N ASP A 151 -1.13 5.47 -9.97
CA ASP A 151 -0.22 6.61 -10.06
C ASP A 151 0.83 6.57 -8.95
N VAL A 152 0.42 6.25 -7.71
CA VAL A 152 1.33 6.06 -6.57
C VAL A 152 2.30 4.90 -6.85
N ALA A 153 1.82 3.76 -7.37
CA ALA A 153 2.66 2.63 -7.72
C ALA A 153 3.73 2.99 -8.74
N MET A 154 3.35 3.69 -9.81
CA MET A 154 4.27 4.12 -10.86
C MET A 154 5.26 5.18 -10.36
N THR A 155 4.80 6.07 -9.50
CA THR A 155 5.65 7.07 -8.85
C THR A 155 6.66 6.41 -7.91
N CYS A 156 6.24 5.42 -7.11
CA CYS A 156 7.13 4.61 -6.28
C CYS A 156 8.21 3.91 -7.12
N LEU A 157 7.84 3.29 -8.25
CA LEU A 157 8.79 2.66 -9.17
C LEU A 157 9.82 3.66 -9.68
N THR A 158 9.36 4.85 -10.08
CA THR A 158 10.22 5.91 -10.64
C THR A 158 11.16 6.47 -9.57
N LEU A 159 10.66 6.76 -8.37
CA LEU A 159 11.43 7.22 -7.23
C LEU A 159 12.51 6.20 -6.84
N ALA A 160 12.13 4.92 -6.69
CA ALA A 160 13.04 3.85 -6.33
C ALA A 160 14.21 3.72 -7.33
N LYS A 161 13.91 3.79 -8.63
CA LYS A 161 14.96 3.80 -9.68
C LYS A 161 15.88 5.01 -9.60
N ARG A 162 15.35 6.21 -9.35
CA ARG A 162 16.11 7.45 -9.28
C ARG A 162 16.94 7.58 -7.99
N THR A 163 16.47 7.01 -6.90
CA THR A 163 17.20 6.97 -5.62
C THR A 163 18.17 5.79 -5.51
N GLY A 164 18.26 4.96 -6.56
CA GLY A 164 19.18 3.81 -6.59
C GLY A 164 18.75 2.65 -5.70
N MET A 165 17.46 2.55 -5.36
CA MET A 165 16.94 1.46 -4.57
C MET A 165 17.00 0.14 -5.36
N GLN A 166 17.47 -0.95 -4.72
CA GLN A 166 17.64 -2.24 -5.39
C GLN A 166 16.33 -2.93 -5.77
N SER A 167 15.24 -2.65 -5.04
CA SER A 167 13.95 -3.34 -5.18
C SER A 167 12.87 -2.40 -5.72
N ALA A 168 13.06 -1.85 -6.93
CA ALA A 168 12.09 -0.91 -7.52
C ALA A 168 10.70 -1.55 -7.79
N ASP A 169 10.65 -2.85 -8.09
CA ASP A 169 9.41 -3.61 -8.24
C ASP A 169 8.67 -3.80 -6.91
N GLU A 170 9.38 -3.90 -5.80
CA GLU A 170 8.73 -3.94 -4.47
C GLU A 170 8.16 -2.57 -4.09
N ALA A 171 8.83 -1.48 -4.49
CA ALA A 171 8.28 -0.14 -4.32
C ALA A 171 6.99 0.04 -5.15
N TYR A 172 6.95 -0.44 -6.39
CA TYR A 172 5.73 -0.49 -7.20
C TYR A 172 4.63 -1.29 -6.49
N THR A 173 4.98 -2.47 -5.99
CA THR A 173 4.05 -3.35 -5.27
C THR A 173 3.45 -2.65 -4.06
N LEU A 174 4.30 -2.02 -3.24
CA LEU A 174 3.85 -1.27 -2.08
C LEU A 174 2.90 -0.13 -2.48
N GLY A 175 3.28 0.69 -3.45
CA GLY A 175 2.43 1.78 -3.94
C GLY A 175 1.07 1.31 -4.43
N LEU A 176 0.98 0.12 -5.06
CA LEU A 176 -0.27 -0.45 -5.54
C LEU A 176 -1.17 -0.96 -4.41
N PHE A 177 -0.57 -1.50 -3.34
CA PHE A 177 -1.30 -2.22 -2.29
C PHE A 177 -1.40 -1.51 -0.95
N HIS A 178 -0.70 -0.38 -0.73
CA HIS A 178 -0.70 0.27 0.60
C HIS A 178 -2.12 0.54 1.12
N ASP A 179 -3.02 0.95 0.25
CA ASP A 179 -4.42 1.26 0.54
C ASP A 179 -5.41 0.14 0.13
N CYS A 180 -4.96 -1.09 -0.12
CA CYS A 180 -5.83 -2.17 -0.55
C CYS A 180 -6.95 -2.53 0.45
N GLY A 181 -6.86 -2.07 1.68
CA GLY A 181 -7.91 -2.18 2.68
C GLY A 181 -9.09 -1.23 2.45
N VAL A 182 -8.88 -0.06 1.82
CA VAL A 182 -9.93 0.97 1.58
C VAL A 182 -11.17 0.39 0.89
N PRO A 183 -11.05 -0.33 -0.24
CA PRO A 183 -12.20 -0.95 -0.90
C PRO A 183 -12.95 -1.95 -0.01
N LEU A 184 -12.23 -2.71 0.80
CA LEU A 184 -12.81 -3.72 1.69
C LEU A 184 -13.52 -3.08 2.88
N MET A 185 -12.99 -1.98 3.39
CA MET A 185 -13.64 -1.14 4.40
C MET A 185 -14.95 -0.56 3.86
N LEU A 186 -14.94 0.01 2.65
CA LEU A 186 -16.16 0.55 2.02
C LEU A 186 -17.22 -0.54 1.77
N LYS A 187 -16.81 -1.74 1.34
CA LYS A 187 -17.73 -2.88 1.16
C LYS A 187 -18.43 -3.25 2.47
N ARG A 188 -17.75 -3.08 3.61
CA ARG A 188 -18.28 -3.43 4.93
C ARG A 188 -19.02 -2.29 5.62
N PHE A 189 -18.58 -1.05 5.44
CA PHE A 189 -19.08 0.12 6.14
C PHE A 189 -19.53 1.18 5.12
N PRO A 190 -20.85 1.32 4.87
CA PRO A 190 -21.35 2.22 3.82
C PRO A 190 -20.94 3.69 3.96
N ASN A 191 -20.73 4.17 5.20
CA ASN A 191 -20.27 5.52 5.51
C ASN A 191 -18.74 5.68 5.56
N TYR A 192 -18.00 4.68 5.07
CA TYR A 192 -16.55 4.66 5.20
C TYR A 192 -15.85 5.86 4.54
N MET A 193 -16.29 6.27 3.34
CA MET A 193 -15.66 7.40 2.64
C MET A 193 -15.81 8.73 3.38
N GLU A 194 -16.94 8.96 4.06
CA GLU A 194 -17.17 10.14 4.90
C GLU A 194 -16.20 10.17 6.09
N VAL A 195 -16.02 9.00 6.73
CA VAL A 195 -15.08 8.87 7.86
C VAL A 195 -13.63 9.00 7.39
N LEU A 196 -13.28 8.49 6.23
CA LEU A 196 -11.93 8.61 5.65
C LEU A 196 -11.62 10.08 5.32
N GLU A 197 -12.56 10.81 4.74
CA GLU A 197 -12.42 12.25 4.49
C GLU A 197 -12.22 13.04 5.80
N GLU A 198 -13.02 12.74 6.83
CA GLU A 198 -12.86 13.29 8.17
C GLU A 198 -11.49 12.92 8.78
N ALA A 199 -11.00 11.70 8.54
CA ALA A 199 -9.72 11.22 9.02
C ALA A 199 -8.54 12.02 8.46
N TYR A 200 -8.55 12.29 7.16
CA TYR A 200 -7.54 13.14 6.53
C TYR A 200 -7.64 14.61 6.99
N ALA A 201 -8.86 15.11 7.22
CA ALA A 201 -9.08 16.48 7.71
C ALA A 201 -8.57 16.70 9.14
N LYS A 202 -8.55 15.64 9.96
CA LYS A 202 -8.09 15.68 11.35
C LYS A 202 -6.64 15.20 11.54
N ALA A 203 -6.02 14.69 10.48
CA ALA A 203 -4.64 14.23 10.55
C ALA A 203 -3.70 15.42 10.84
N ASP A 204 -2.83 15.24 11.82
CA ASP A 204 -1.81 16.20 12.23
C ASP A 204 -0.62 15.46 12.87
N GLY A 205 0.24 16.16 13.59
CA GLY A 205 1.38 15.54 14.28
C GLY A 205 1.00 14.64 15.47
N GLU A 206 -0.24 14.71 15.95
CA GLU A 206 -0.75 13.97 17.11
C GLU A 206 -1.81 12.93 16.72
N THR A 207 -2.61 13.21 15.69
CA THR A 207 -3.70 12.35 15.21
C THR A 207 -3.38 11.83 13.83
N ARG A 208 -3.34 10.50 13.66
CA ARG A 208 -3.12 9.85 12.37
C ARG A 208 -4.46 9.61 11.66
N VAL A 209 -4.42 9.45 10.34
CA VAL A 209 -5.60 9.06 9.55
C VAL A 209 -6.29 7.83 10.17
N VAL A 210 -5.53 6.79 10.49
CA VAL A 210 -6.06 5.53 11.07
C VAL A 210 -6.70 5.68 12.45
N ASP A 211 -6.42 6.75 13.20
CA ASP A 211 -7.00 6.95 14.54
C ASP A 211 -8.48 7.31 14.49
N THR A 212 -8.90 8.05 13.47
CA THR A 212 -10.31 8.35 13.23
C THR A 212 -11.08 7.11 12.80
N GLU A 213 -10.51 6.30 11.90
CA GLU A 213 -11.10 5.02 11.50
C GLU A 213 -11.22 4.04 12.68
N ASN A 214 -10.17 3.93 13.51
CA ASN A 214 -10.19 3.07 14.71
C ASN A 214 -11.30 3.47 15.68
N ARG A 215 -11.55 4.78 15.85
CA ARG A 215 -12.65 5.27 16.70
C ARG A 215 -14.02 4.93 16.12
N ALA A 216 -14.17 5.02 14.79
CA ALA A 216 -15.45 4.78 14.11
C ALA A 216 -15.76 3.29 13.94
N PHE A 217 -14.76 2.47 13.60
CA PHE A 217 -14.98 1.09 13.15
C PHE A 217 -14.28 0.03 13.99
N ASN A 218 -13.46 0.43 14.96
CA ASN A 218 -12.60 -0.46 15.75
C ASN A 218 -11.63 -1.30 14.88
N THR A 219 -11.33 -0.81 13.70
CA THR A 219 -10.36 -1.30 12.72
C THR A 219 -10.02 -0.17 11.76
N ASN A 220 -9.06 -0.37 10.85
CA ASN A 220 -8.68 0.61 9.84
C ASN A 220 -8.18 -0.07 8.57
N HIS A 221 -8.07 0.71 7.47
CA HIS A 221 -7.65 0.17 6.18
C HIS A 221 -6.23 -0.40 6.19
N SER A 222 -5.30 0.12 6.98
CA SER A 222 -3.93 -0.40 7.06
C SER A 222 -3.89 -1.80 7.68
N VAL A 223 -4.71 -2.05 8.72
CA VAL A 223 -4.87 -3.38 9.34
C VAL A 223 -5.52 -4.36 8.36
N VAL A 224 -6.59 -3.95 7.70
CA VAL A 224 -7.28 -4.78 6.70
C VAL A 224 -6.35 -5.07 5.52
N GLY A 225 -5.62 -4.07 5.04
CA GLY A 225 -4.61 -4.20 3.99
C GLY A 225 -3.49 -5.16 4.37
N TYR A 226 -2.98 -5.09 5.61
CA TYR A 226 -1.99 -6.03 6.12
C TYR A 226 -2.46 -7.48 6.03
N PHE A 227 -3.67 -7.79 6.54
CA PHE A 227 -4.19 -9.15 6.49
C PHE A 227 -4.47 -9.60 5.06
N THR A 228 -4.92 -8.70 4.18
CA THR A 228 -5.10 -8.97 2.75
C THR A 228 -3.78 -9.34 2.09
N ALA A 229 -2.77 -8.50 2.24
CA ALA A 229 -1.44 -8.73 1.68
C ALA A 229 -0.79 -10.01 2.23
N LYS A 230 -0.99 -10.31 3.51
CA LYS A 230 -0.52 -11.53 4.15
C LYS A 230 -1.24 -12.78 3.60
N SER A 231 -2.56 -12.72 3.38
CA SER A 231 -3.32 -13.83 2.79
C SER A 231 -2.86 -14.12 1.36
N TRP A 232 -2.38 -13.12 0.65
CA TRP A 232 -1.82 -13.23 -0.70
C TRP A 232 -0.32 -13.48 -0.72
N ARG A 233 0.26 -13.82 0.44
CA ARG A 233 1.67 -14.20 0.60
C ARG A 233 2.68 -13.17 0.10
N LEU A 234 2.34 -11.87 0.22
CA LEU A 234 3.34 -10.82 -0.02
C LEU A 234 4.48 -10.93 1.01
N PRO A 235 5.70 -10.52 0.65
CA PRO A 235 6.85 -10.51 1.55
C PRO A 235 6.57 -9.75 2.85
N GLU A 236 7.16 -10.20 3.96
CA GLU A 236 6.92 -9.65 5.30
C GLU A 236 7.23 -8.15 5.40
N HIS A 237 8.31 -7.68 4.78
CA HIS A 237 8.67 -6.26 4.78
C HIS A 237 7.67 -5.39 4.01
N LEU A 238 6.98 -5.92 2.99
CA LEU A 238 5.89 -5.24 2.29
C LEU A 238 4.63 -5.20 3.14
N THR A 239 4.25 -6.32 3.75
CA THR A 239 3.08 -6.35 4.64
C THR A 239 3.27 -5.45 5.84
N ALA A 240 4.49 -5.38 6.40
CA ALA A 240 4.85 -4.47 7.47
C ALA A 240 4.78 -3.00 7.03
N ALA A 241 5.24 -2.67 5.81
CA ALA A 241 5.11 -1.32 5.26
C ALA A 241 3.64 -0.91 5.09
N ILE A 242 2.78 -1.81 4.56
CA ILE A 242 1.33 -1.59 4.47
C ILE A 242 0.71 -1.32 5.85
N ALA A 243 1.07 -2.11 6.86
CA ALA A 243 0.55 -1.91 8.22
C ALA A 243 0.95 -0.56 8.83
N ASN A 244 2.10 0.00 8.43
CA ASN A 244 2.72 1.16 9.07
C ASN A 244 2.69 2.44 8.23
N HIS A 245 2.04 2.48 7.06
CA HIS A 245 2.16 3.64 6.18
C HIS A 245 1.57 4.93 6.77
N HIS A 246 0.54 4.85 7.61
CA HIS A 246 0.07 5.99 8.42
C HIS A 246 0.72 6.09 9.82
N ASN A 247 1.73 5.27 10.09
CA ASN A 247 2.54 5.35 11.30
C ASN A 247 4.00 5.77 11.01
N ALA A 248 4.21 6.37 9.86
CA ALA A 248 5.52 6.72 9.33
C ALA A 248 6.31 7.63 10.28
N LEU A 249 5.65 8.57 10.96
CA LEU A 249 6.30 9.45 11.94
C LEU A 249 7.03 8.67 13.04
N ALA A 250 6.39 7.68 13.63
CA ALA A 250 7.01 6.84 14.65
C ALA A 250 8.13 5.97 14.07
N VAL A 251 7.93 5.42 12.86
CA VAL A 251 8.95 4.63 12.15
C VAL A 251 10.22 5.44 11.90
N PHE A 252 10.11 6.70 11.45
CA PHE A 252 11.27 7.51 11.12
C PHE A 252 11.95 8.12 12.35
N ARG A 253 11.23 8.30 13.47
CA ARG A 253 11.80 8.73 14.76
C ARG A 253 12.53 7.61 15.51
N ASP A 254 12.22 6.34 15.23
CA ASP A 254 12.89 5.22 15.90
C ASP A 254 14.31 5.03 15.36
N GLU A 255 15.31 5.36 16.19
CA GLU A 255 16.74 5.20 15.90
C GLU A 255 17.25 3.78 16.22
N SER A 256 16.50 2.97 16.97
CA SER A 256 16.98 1.69 17.52
C SER A 256 17.06 0.58 16.47
N SER A 257 16.39 0.72 15.33
CA SER A 257 16.19 -0.36 14.36
C SER A 257 17.00 -0.18 13.05
N ARG A 258 18.28 0.18 13.14
CA ARG A 258 19.10 0.51 11.96
C ARG A 258 19.33 -0.64 10.96
N ASN A 259 19.22 -1.92 11.34
CA ASN A 259 19.60 -3.03 10.45
C ASN A 259 18.48 -3.98 10.02
N ALA A 260 17.48 -4.26 10.82
CA ALA A 260 16.42 -5.22 10.47
C ALA A 260 15.21 -4.60 9.76
N GLN A 261 15.03 -3.29 9.87
CA GLN A 261 13.91 -2.55 9.26
C GLN A 261 14.32 -1.72 8.04
N SER A 262 15.57 -1.78 7.60
CA SER A 262 16.05 -0.93 6.50
C SER A 262 15.23 -1.07 5.21
N GLN A 263 14.84 -2.29 4.84
CA GLN A 263 14.09 -2.54 3.62
C GLN A 263 12.66 -2.01 3.73
N MET A 264 11.95 -2.28 4.82
CA MET A 264 10.62 -1.73 5.08
C MET A 264 10.66 -0.20 5.16
N LYS A 265 11.65 0.37 5.88
CA LYS A 265 11.81 1.80 6.05
C LYS A 265 12.15 2.51 4.74
N ASN A 266 13.01 1.91 3.89
CA ASN A 266 13.31 2.41 2.55
C ASN A 266 12.05 2.47 1.66
N LEU A 267 11.27 1.41 1.65
CA LEU A 267 10.02 1.32 0.91
C LEU A 267 8.99 2.33 1.40
N LEU A 268 8.88 2.48 2.73
CA LEU A 268 7.97 3.45 3.34
C LEU A 268 8.37 4.89 3.00
N ALA A 269 9.67 5.21 2.95
CA ALA A 269 10.14 6.53 2.55
C ALA A 269 9.73 6.86 1.10
N VAL A 270 9.93 5.92 0.19
CA VAL A 270 9.52 6.08 -1.21
C VAL A 270 8.01 6.21 -1.33
N LEU A 271 7.23 5.42 -0.58
CA LEU A 271 5.78 5.51 -0.56
C LEU A 271 5.31 6.90 -0.11
N LYS A 272 5.83 7.43 1.01
CA LYS A 272 5.42 8.75 1.52
C LYS A 272 5.74 9.87 0.54
N MET A 273 6.89 9.83 -0.13
CA MET A 273 7.18 10.75 -1.23
C MET A 273 6.18 10.62 -2.38
N ALA A 274 5.83 9.38 -2.76
CA ALA A 274 4.91 9.12 -3.87
C ALA A 274 3.48 9.60 -3.57
N GLU A 275 2.95 9.31 -2.38
CA GLU A 275 1.63 9.79 -1.93
C GLU A 275 1.55 11.32 -1.98
N HIS A 276 2.59 12.01 -1.51
CA HIS A 276 2.66 13.46 -1.57
C HIS A 276 2.71 14.00 -3.00
N ILE A 277 3.49 13.38 -3.89
CA ILE A 277 3.60 13.77 -5.32
C ILE A 277 2.28 13.57 -6.04
N CYS A 278 1.61 12.42 -5.83
CA CYS A 278 0.33 12.07 -6.43
C CYS A 278 -0.86 12.77 -5.77
N ALA A 279 -0.63 13.50 -4.68
CA ALA A 279 -1.67 14.20 -3.92
C ALA A 279 -2.81 13.28 -3.44
N SER A 280 -2.49 12.08 -2.91
CA SER A 280 -3.46 11.11 -2.39
C SER A 280 -4.40 11.74 -1.35
N TYR A 281 -3.91 12.65 -0.51
CA TYR A 281 -4.68 13.43 0.46
C TYR A 281 -5.82 14.27 -0.17
N ARG A 282 -5.69 14.67 -1.44
CA ARG A 282 -6.75 15.38 -2.18
C ARG A 282 -7.82 14.42 -2.69
N VAL A 283 -7.40 13.26 -3.16
CA VAL A 283 -8.30 12.28 -3.78
C VAL A 283 -9.12 11.56 -2.72
N LEU A 284 -8.48 11.12 -1.64
CA LEU A 284 -9.10 10.35 -0.56
C LEU A 284 -9.68 11.22 0.55
N GLY A 285 -9.03 12.35 0.84
CA GLY A 285 -9.37 13.20 1.97
C GLY A 285 -9.99 14.53 1.61
N SER A 286 -10.12 14.88 0.32
CA SER A 286 -10.60 16.21 -0.14
C SER A 286 -9.84 17.39 0.46
N GLN A 287 -8.57 17.17 0.90
CA GLN A 287 -7.76 18.18 1.58
C GLN A 287 -6.92 19.00 0.59
N SER A 288 -6.70 20.28 0.90
CA SER A 288 -5.80 21.16 0.12
C SER A 288 -4.34 21.05 0.54
N VAL A 289 -4.08 20.57 1.77
CA VAL A 289 -2.76 20.44 2.39
C VAL A 289 -2.54 18.99 2.78
N ASP A 290 -1.30 18.52 2.62
CA ASP A 290 -0.86 17.21 3.07
C ASP A 290 -0.30 17.32 4.49
N HIS A 291 -1.18 17.25 5.48
CA HIS A 291 -0.80 17.42 6.90
C HIS A 291 0.13 16.31 7.39
N GLU A 292 0.01 15.10 6.85
CA GLU A 292 0.92 14.01 7.18
C GLU A 292 2.33 14.30 6.66
N TRP A 293 2.45 14.79 5.42
CA TRP A 293 3.73 15.15 4.83
C TRP A 293 4.42 16.33 5.53
N GLU A 294 3.66 17.33 5.98
CA GLU A 294 4.22 18.46 6.75
C GLU A 294 5.04 17.99 7.97
N VAL A 295 4.63 16.88 8.58
CA VAL A 295 5.30 16.33 9.79
C VAL A 295 6.33 15.26 9.44
N VAL A 296 6.03 14.38 8.50
CA VAL A 296 6.87 13.21 8.15
C VAL A 296 7.91 13.55 7.10
N GLY A 297 7.59 14.45 6.16
CA GLY A 297 8.43 14.79 5.01
C GLY A 297 9.87 15.14 5.36
N PRO A 298 10.14 16.06 6.31
CA PRO A 298 11.51 16.39 6.71
C PRO A 298 12.32 15.17 7.17
N LEU A 299 11.71 14.26 7.91
CA LEU A 299 12.37 13.03 8.39
C LEU A 299 12.62 12.03 7.26
N VAL A 300 11.70 11.94 6.31
CA VAL A 300 11.83 11.10 5.11
C VAL A 300 12.97 11.60 4.23
N LEU A 301 13.02 12.90 3.97
CA LEU A 301 14.05 13.51 3.12
C LEU A 301 15.44 13.40 3.76
N ASP A 302 15.56 13.64 5.07
CA ASP A 302 16.81 13.43 5.82
C ASP A 302 17.27 11.97 5.75
N TYR A 303 16.34 11.02 5.92
CA TYR A 303 16.62 9.58 5.86
C TYR A 303 17.13 9.13 4.48
N ILE A 304 16.55 9.65 3.39
CA ILE A 304 16.96 9.33 2.01
C ILE A 304 18.20 10.15 1.59
N GLY A 305 18.53 11.24 2.29
CA GLY A 305 19.61 12.13 1.95
C GLY A 305 19.28 13.10 0.80
N LEU A 306 18.03 13.50 0.68
CA LEU A 306 17.57 14.51 -0.29
C LEU A 306 17.35 15.86 0.41
N SER A 307 17.76 16.94 -0.26
CA SER A 307 17.34 18.28 0.15
C SER A 307 15.91 18.58 -0.33
N ASP A 308 15.23 19.55 0.33
CA ASP A 308 13.92 20.03 -0.13
C ASP A 308 13.96 20.49 -1.60
N TYR A 309 15.04 21.15 -2.01
CA TYR A 309 15.24 21.58 -3.38
C TYR A 309 15.33 20.42 -4.36
N ASP A 310 16.10 19.37 -4.03
CA ASP A 310 16.22 18.17 -4.89
C ASP A 310 14.89 17.43 -4.97
N PHE A 311 14.15 17.36 -3.86
CA PHE A 311 12.84 16.73 -3.82
C PHE A 311 11.82 17.49 -4.68
N GLU A 312 11.75 18.83 -4.59
CA GLU A 312 10.83 19.61 -5.41
C GLU A 312 11.17 19.51 -6.91
N ASN A 313 12.44 19.48 -7.30
CA ASN A 313 12.86 19.23 -8.68
C ASN A 313 12.44 17.81 -9.12
N LEU A 314 12.62 16.82 -8.27
CA LEU A 314 12.21 15.43 -8.54
C LEU A 314 10.70 15.32 -8.73
N LYS A 315 9.93 15.96 -7.88
CA LYS A 315 8.47 16.05 -7.92
C LYS A 315 7.98 16.71 -9.22
N GLN A 316 8.58 17.84 -9.62
CA GLN A 316 8.24 18.49 -10.88
C GLN A 316 8.51 17.58 -12.08
N ASN A 317 9.69 16.97 -12.14
CA ASN A 317 10.06 16.03 -13.21
C ASN A 317 9.10 14.83 -13.32
N ILE A 318 8.62 14.29 -12.18
CA ILE A 318 7.70 13.15 -12.17
C ILE A 318 6.31 13.60 -12.66
N ARG A 319 5.84 14.78 -12.24
CA ARG A 319 4.55 15.33 -12.70
C ARG A 319 4.55 15.60 -14.21
N GLU A 320 5.63 16.11 -14.76
CA GLU A 320 5.78 16.30 -16.20
C GLU A 320 5.75 14.98 -16.98
N LEU A 321 6.29 13.90 -16.43
CA LEU A 321 6.22 12.56 -17.03
C LEU A 321 4.84 11.92 -16.91
N GLY A 322 4.13 12.17 -15.81
CA GLY A 322 2.80 11.61 -15.55
C GLY A 322 1.64 12.34 -16.26
N GLY A 323 1.86 13.54 -16.80
CA GLY A 323 0.81 14.31 -17.46
C GLY A 323 -0.23 14.92 -16.50
N HIS A 324 0.15 15.13 -15.22
CA HIS A 324 -0.68 15.74 -14.17
C HIS A 324 -0.33 17.18 -13.90
#